data_90f7c40c17bfd705bfbd485372d9b014
#
_entry.id   90f7c40c17bfd705bfbd485372d9b014
#
_cell.length_a   1.000
_cell.length_b   1.000
_cell.length_c   1.000
_cell.angle_alpha   90.00
_cell.angle_beta   90.00
_cell.angle_gamma   90.00
#
_symmetry.space_group_name_H-M   'P 1'
#
loop_
_entity.id
_entity.type
_entity.pdbx_description
1 polymer ?
#
loop_
_entity_poly.entity_id
_entity_poly.type
_entity_poly.pdbx_seq_one_letter_code
_entity_poly.pdbx_strand_id
1 'polypeptide(L)'
;DLGIESLLIMCDNEGSLGNPDPTSRTKAIENHYKWAEAAKFLGCHSIRVNASSEGTYTNQIELAADGLRRLTEFGDSIGINTIVENHGGLSSNGKWLSEVMEKVNHPRVGTLPDFGNFRLEGDEWYDRYKGVQELMLYAKAVSAKSHEFDLNGNEIKTDYYKMMKIVLESGYNGYVGIEYEGSNYTELEATRLT
;
A
#
# COMPACT_ATOMS: atom_id res chain seq x y z
N ASP A 1 -16.81 -5.24 -24.78
CA ASP A 1 -16.59 -5.41 -23.34
C ASP A 1 -15.70 -6.64 -23.11
N LEU A 2 -14.54 -6.44 -22.46
CA LEU A 2 -13.54 -7.52 -22.22
C LEU A 2 -13.71 -8.18 -20.85
N GLY A 3 -14.72 -7.76 -20.05
CA GLY A 3 -14.94 -8.26 -18.70
C GLY A 3 -13.82 -7.89 -17.70
N ILE A 4 -13.09 -6.79 -17.97
CA ILE A 4 -12.02 -6.30 -17.09
C ILE A 4 -12.62 -5.36 -16.04
N GLU A 5 -12.25 -5.55 -14.78
CA GLU A 5 -12.61 -4.69 -13.66
C GLU A 5 -11.40 -3.90 -13.19
N SER A 6 -11.59 -2.60 -12.94
CA SER A 6 -10.59 -1.75 -12.31
C SER A 6 -10.75 -1.83 -10.79
N LEU A 7 -9.72 -2.25 -10.07
CA LEU A 7 -9.81 -2.47 -8.63
C LEU A 7 -9.40 -1.24 -7.82
N LEU A 8 -8.31 -0.58 -8.22
CA LEU A 8 -7.78 0.60 -7.54
C LEU A 8 -6.96 1.47 -8.51
N ILE A 9 -6.73 2.72 -8.13
CA ILE A 9 -5.74 3.61 -8.76
C ILE A 9 -4.59 3.79 -7.78
N MET A 10 -3.36 3.66 -8.27
CA MET A 10 -2.13 3.96 -7.51
C MET A 10 -1.76 5.43 -7.76
N CYS A 11 -1.67 6.22 -6.67
CA CYS A 11 -1.41 7.65 -6.74
C CYS A 11 0.01 7.95 -6.26
N ASP A 12 0.85 8.46 -7.16
CA ASP A 12 2.19 8.92 -6.87
C ASP A 12 2.38 10.39 -7.28
N ASN A 13 3.38 11.05 -6.69
CA ASN A 13 3.78 12.44 -7.03
C ASN A 13 2.72 13.53 -6.75
N GLU A 14 1.72 13.28 -5.91
CA GLU A 14 0.70 14.25 -5.53
C GLU A 14 1.05 15.05 -4.25
N GLY A 15 2.25 14.87 -3.73
CA GLY A 15 2.76 15.51 -2.51
C GLY A 15 2.67 14.59 -1.28
N SER A 16 3.32 15.02 -0.19
CA SER A 16 3.39 14.25 1.06
C SER A 16 2.13 14.48 1.91
N LEU A 17 1.37 13.43 2.17
CA LEU A 17 0.19 13.46 3.05
C LEU A 17 0.55 13.73 4.51
N GLY A 18 1.78 13.47 4.92
CA GLY A 18 2.32 13.81 6.24
C GLY A 18 3.29 15.00 6.22
N ASN A 19 3.16 15.95 5.29
CA ASN A 19 4.03 17.11 5.24
C ASN A 19 3.97 17.92 6.55
N PRO A 20 5.11 18.29 7.17
CA PRO A 20 5.13 19.11 8.39
C PRO A 20 4.46 20.49 8.20
N ASP A 21 4.60 21.12 7.02
CA ASP A 21 3.91 22.35 6.72
C ASP A 21 2.41 22.09 6.47
N PRO A 22 1.50 22.69 7.27
CA PRO A 22 0.06 22.45 7.14
C PRO A 22 -0.52 22.86 5.77
N THR A 23 0.05 23.88 5.13
CA THR A 23 -0.40 24.36 3.81
C THR A 23 -0.05 23.35 2.73
N SER A 24 1.19 22.89 2.72
CA SER A 24 1.68 21.86 1.79
C SER A 24 0.95 20.52 1.99
N ARG A 25 0.70 20.13 3.25
CA ARG A 25 -0.09 18.94 3.58
C ARG A 25 -1.53 19.06 3.05
N THR A 26 -2.19 20.19 3.25
CA THR A 26 -3.54 20.44 2.70
C THR A 26 -3.54 20.36 1.18
N LYS A 27 -2.54 20.95 0.53
CA LYS A 27 -2.42 20.89 -0.92
C LYS A 27 -2.22 19.46 -1.43
N ALA A 28 -1.40 18.67 -0.75
CA ALA A 28 -1.22 17.26 -1.09
C ALA A 28 -2.55 16.49 -1.00
N ILE A 29 -3.33 16.70 0.07
CA ILE A 29 -4.64 16.07 0.23
C ILE A 29 -5.58 16.44 -0.94
N GLU A 30 -5.69 17.74 -1.27
CA GLU A 30 -6.53 18.22 -2.37
C GLU A 30 -6.09 17.67 -3.73
N ASN A 31 -4.79 17.48 -3.95
CA ASN A 31 -4.27 16.90 -5.19
C ASN A 31 -4.75 15.45 -5.41
N HIS A 32 -5.04 14.71 -4.34
CA HIS A 32 -5.55 13.33 -4.41
C HIS A 32 -7.05 13.25 -4.73
N TYR A 33 -7.83 14.33 -4.54
CA TYR A 33 -9.28 14.28 -4.74
C TYR A 33 -9.67 13.87 -6.16
N LYS A 34 -9.00 14.41 -7.18
CA LYS A 34 -9.22 14.05 -8.59
C LYS A 34 -9.05 12.55 -8.86
N TRP A 35 -8.11 11.90 -8.13
CA TRP A 35 -7.86 10.46 -8.29
C TRP A 35 -8.92 9.61 -7.58
N ALA A 36 -9.42 10.07 -6.43
CA ALA A 36 -10.55 9.42 -5.77
C ALA A 36 -11.82 9.52 -6.63
N GLU A 37 -12.08 10.67 -7.26
CA GLU A 37 -13.18 10.85 -8.21
C GLU A 37 -13.00 9.98 -9.47
N ALA A 38 -11.79 9.92 -10.03
CA ALA A 38 -11.46 9.05 -11.15
C ALA A 38 -11.64 7.56 -10.80
N ALA A 39 -11.20 7.14 -9.62
CA ALA A 39 -11.39 5.79 -9.10
C ALA A 39 -12.88 5.44 -9.01
N LYS A 40 -13.69 6.37 -8.47
CA LYS A 40 -15.15 6.22 -8.42
C LYS A 40 -15.75 6.05 -9.80
N PHE A 41 -15.33 6.89 -10.75
CA PHE A 41 -15.83 6.82 -12.14
C PHE A 41 -15.50 5.48 -12.80
N LEU A 42 -14.30 4.92 -12.54
CA LEU A 42 -13.85 3.64 -13.09
C LEU A 42 -14.43 2.41 -12.37
N GLY A 43 -15.19 2.60 -11.30
CA GLY A 43 -15.72 1.50 -10.48
C GLY A 43 -14.72 0.86 -9.53
N CYS A 44 -13.58 1.51 -9.27
CA CYS A 44 -12.59 1.06 -8.29
C CYS A 44 -13.19 1.09 -6.88
N HIS A 45 -12.63 0.25 -5.99
CA HIS A 45 -12.99 0.28 -4.57
C HIS A 45 -12.06 1.19 -3.73
N SER A 46 -10.88 1.54 -4.23
CA SER A 46 -9.86 2.28 -3.48
C SER A 46 -8.98 3.15 -4.36
N ILE A 47 -8.33 4.13 -3.73
CA ILE A 47 -7.05 4.69 -4.20
C ILE A 47 -5.93 4.22 -3.28
N ARG A 48 -4.75 3.89 -3.85
CA ARG A 48 -3.52 3.65 -3.09
C ARG A 48 -2.70 4.94 -3.04
N VAL A 49 -2.26 5.29 -1.85
CA VAL A 49 -1.45 6.48 -1.57
C VAL A 49 -0.23 6.13 -0.74
N ASN A 50 0.72 7.06 -0.64
CA ASN A 50 1.92 6.95 0.20
C ASN A 50 1.73 7.72 1.52
N ALA A 51 2.15 7.13 2.64
CA ALA A 51 2.14 7.79 3.96
C ALA A 51 3.48 8.49 4.24
N SER A 52 4.01 9.23 3.26
CA SER A 52 5.28 9.94 3.41
C SER A 52 5.13 11.10 4.39
N SER A 53 6.16 11.27 5.26
CA SER A 53 6.23 12.31 6.27
C SER A 53 7.68 12.60 6.64
N GLU A 54 7.92 13.54 7.54
CA GLU A 54 9.25 13.94 8.01
C GLU A 54 9.25 14.15 9.52
N GLY A 55 10.44 14.04 10.14
CA GLY A 55 10.63 14.24 11.57
C GLY A 55 10.86 12.94 12.34
N THR A 56 10.59 12.95 13.64
CA THR A 56 10.73 11.76 14.49
C THR A 56 9.66 10.72 14.18
N TYR A 57 9.92 9.47 14.59
CA TYR A 57 8.97 8.36 14.46
C TYR A 57 7.53 8.75 14.86
N THR A 58 7.39 9.34 16.05
CA THR A 58 6.08 9.76 16.57
C THR A 58 5.49 10.94 15.79
N ASN A 59 6.31 11.95 15.44
CA ASN A 59 5.82 13.08 14.66
C ASN A 59 5.30 12.64 13.30
N GLN A 60 5.97 11.71 12.64
CA GLN A 60 5.53 11.18 11.35
C GLN A 60 4.20 10.45 11.46
N ILE A 61 3.94 9.70 12.55
CA ILE A 61 2.61 9.09 12.79
C ILE A 61 1.52 10.16 12.87
N GLU A 62 1.74 11.21 13.67
CA GLU A 62 0.76 12.29 13.84
C GLU A 62 0.42 12.96 12.52
N LEU A 63 1.45 13.32 11.76
CA LEU A 63 1.30 14.05 10.51
C LEU A 63 0.68 13.18 9.40
N ALA A 64 1.14 11.95 9.25
CA ALA A 64 0.59 11.01 8.28
C ALA A 64 -0.87 10.67 8.59
N ALA A 65 -1.20 10.46 9.87
CA ALA A 65 -2.57 10.18 10.28
C ALA A 65 -3.52 11.36 10.03
N ASP A 66 -3.06 12.61 10.24
CA ASP A 66 -3.87 13.81 9.91
C ASP A 66 -4.20 13.86 8.42
N GLY A 67 -3.19 13.73 7.56
CA GLY A 67 -3.43 13.78 6.12
C GLY A 67 -4.27 12.64 5.60
N LEU A 68 -4.01 11.42 6.06
CA LEU A 68 -4.78 10.24 5.68
C LEU A 68 -6.23 10.32 6.15
N ARG A 69 -6.48 10.79 7.39
CA ARG A 69 -7.84 10.97 7.90
C ARG A 69 -8.64 11.92 7.00
N ARG A 70 -8.12 13.10 6.73
CA ARG A 70 -8.78 14.12 5.91
C ARG A 70 -9.06 13.62 4.49
N LEU A 71 -8.11 12.91 3.88
CA LEU A 71 -8.31 12.29 2.56
C LEU A 71 -9.34 11.17 2.62
N THR A 72 -9.33 10.36 3.69
CA THR A 72 -10.29 9.26 3.87
C THR A 72 -11.71 9.79 4.09
N GLU A 73 -11.89 10.88 4.80
CA GLU A 73 -13.19 11.56 4.98
C GLU A 73 -13.76 12.05 3.64
N PHE A 74 -12.91 12.59 2.77
CA PHE A 74 -13.31 12.90 1.40
C PHE A 74 -13.70 11.63 0.62
N GLY A 75 -12.85 10.60 0.64
CA GLY A 75 -13.12 9.31 -0.01
C GLY A 75 -14.42 8.67 0.47
N ASP A 76 -14.71 8.74 1.76
CA ASP A 76 -15.94 8.21 2.36
C ASP A 76 -17.19 8.89 1.77
N SER A 77 -17.14 10.21 1.59
CA SER A 77 -18.26 10.98 1.00
C SER A 77 -18.67 10.51 -0.40
N ILE A 78 -17.74 9.88 -1.13
CA ILE A 78 -17.96 9.34 -2.49
C ILE A 78 -17.88 7.81 -2.58
N GLY A 79 -17.65 7.12 -1.45
CA GLY A 79 -17.63 5.66 -1.36
C GLY A 79 -16.32 5.01 -1.79
N ILE A 80 -15.18 5.72 -1.74
CA ILE A 80 -13.84 5.23 -2.08
C ILE A 80 -13.01 5.04 -0.80
N ASN A 81 -12.25 3.94 -0.72
CA ASN A 81 -11.29 3.74 0.37
C ASN A 81 -9.95 4.41 0.05
N THR A 82 -9.27 4.86 1.10
CA THR A 82 -7.87 5.30 1.04
C THR A 82 -7.00 4.20 1.63
N ILE A 83 -6.15 3.60 0.83
CA ILE A 83 -5.25 2.52 1.28
C ILE A 83 -3.80 2.93 1.12
N VAL A 84 -2.97 2.49 2.06
CA VAL A 84 -1.54 2.80 2.08
C VAL A 84 -0.73 1.55 1.79
N GLU A 85 0.18 1.66 0.84
CA GLU A 85 1.20 0.65 0.60
C GLU A 85 2.42 0.87 1.50
N ASN A 86 3.04 -0.20 2.00
CA ASN A 86 4.37 -0.12 2.56
C ASN A 86 5.37 0.16 1.42
N HIS A 87 5.77 1.43 1.27
CA HIS A 87 6.55 1.89 0.11
C HIS A 87 7.62 2.92 0.50
N GLY A 88 8.70 2.44 1.11
CA GLY A 88 9.87 3.24 1.50
C GLY A 88 9.73 4.00 2.82
N GLY A 89 10.87 4.33 3.42
CA GLY A 89 10.95 5.02 4.70
C GLY A 89 10.20 4.28 5.82
N LEU A 90 9.61 5.01 6.75
CA LEU A 90 8.88 4.41 7.86
C LEU A 90 7.61 3.64 7.43
N SER A 91 7.04 3.91 6.25
CA SER A 91 5.91 3.11 5.77
C SER A 91 6.30 1.65 5.47
N SER A 92 7.59 1.36 5.24
CA SER A 92 8.16 0.01 5.15
C SER A 92 8.34 -0.70 6.50
N ASN A 93 8.04 -0.04 7.62
CA ASN A 93 7.97 -0.65 8.94
C ASN A 93 6.51 -0.99 9.25
N GLY A 94 6.16 -2.28 9.24
CA GLY A 94 4.78 -2.74 9.43
C GLY A 94 4.17 -2.23 10.73
N LYS A 95 4.93 -2.20 11.82
CA LYS A 95 4.47 -1.66 13.09
C LYS A 95 4.14 -0.17 13.00
N TRP A 96 5.02 0.64 12.40
CA TRP A 96 4.78 2.07 12.24
C TRP A 96 3.49 2.33 11.43
N LEU A 97 3.33 1.63 10.31
CA LEU A 97 2.16 1.82 9.46
C LEU A 97 0.87 1.33 10.14
N SER A 98 0.94 0.27 10.94
CA SER A 98 -0.19 -0.17 11.76
C SER A 98 -0.59 0.89 12.81
N GLU A 99 0.38 1.51 13.49
CA GLU A 99 0.14 2.61 14.43
C GLU A 99 -0.51 3.84 13.74
N VAL A 100 -0.14 4.12 12.48
CA VAL A 100 -0.82 5.15 11.66
C VAL A 100 -2.27 4.76 11.40
N MET A 101 -2.54 3.49 11.02
CA MET A 101 -3.91 3.01 10.77
C MET A 101 -4.78 3.11 12.03
N GLU A 102 -4.25 2.67 13.19
CA GLU A 102 -4.92 2.80 14.48
C GLU A 102 -5.26 4.24 14.81
N LYS A 103 -4.33 5.16 14.55
CA LYS A 103 -4.54 6.58 14.80
C LYS A 103 -5.56 7.21 13.87
N VAL A 104 -5.57 6.86 12.59
CA VAL A 104 -6.62 7.29 11.65
C VAL A 104 -7.98 6.75 12.08
N ASN A 105 -8.07 5.49 12.48
CA ASN A 105 -9.27 4.85 13.01
C ASN A 105 -10.54 5.17 12.20
N HIS A 106 -10.53 4.85 10.91
CA HIS A 106 -11.66 5.08 10.02
C HIS A 106 -11.96 3.81 9.20
N PRO A 107 -13.23 3.40 9.00
CA PRO A 107 -13.57 2.14 8.31
C PRO A 107 -13.11 2.09 6.84
N ARG A 108 -12.89 3.24 6.21
CA ARG A 108 -12.42 3.33 4.82
C ARG A 108 -10.91 3.55 4.68
N VAL A 109 -10.15 3.70 5.76
CA VAL A 109 -8.70 3.62 5.69
C VAL A 109 -8.27 2.16 5.75
N GLY A 110 -7.16 1.85 5.12
CA GLY A 110 -6.57 0.51 5.19
C GLY A 110 -5.18 0.45 4.59
N THR A 111 -4.69 -0.76 4.42
CA THR A 111 -3.38 -1.02 3.83
C THR A 111 -3.49 -1.80 2.52
N LEU A 112 -2.45 -1.69 1.72
CA LEU A 112 -2.10 -2.58 0.62
C LEU A 112 -0.75 -3.19 0.97
N PRO A 113 -0.70 -4.31 1.73
CA PRO A 113 0.57 -4.98 2.03
C PRO A 113 1.25 -5.45 0.75
N ASP A 114 2.45 -4.94 0.50
CA ASP A 114 3.33 -5.36 -0.58
C ASP A 114 4.38 -6.34 -0.03
N PHE A 115 4.66 -7.42 -0.76
CA PHE A 115 5.55 -8.49 -0.30
C PHE A 115 7.04 -8.12 -0.33
N GLY A 116 7.43 -7.09 -1.08
CA GLY A 116 8.82 -6.71 -1.33
C GLY A 116 9.30 -5.43 -0.64
N ASN A 117 8.41 -4.48 -0.41
CA ASN A 117 8.74 -3.10 -0.03
C ASN A 117 9.02 -2.93 1.48
N PHE A 118 10.02 -3.64 2.01
CA PHE A 118 10.40 -3.60 3.44
C PHE A 118 11.78 -3.00 3.70
N ARG A 119 12.36 -2.26 2.74
CA ARG A 119 13.58 -1.50 2.94
C ARG A 119 13.26 -0.19 3.66
N LEU A 120 13.94 0.05 4.80
CA LEU A 120 13.80 1.25 5.62
C LEU A 120 14.73 2.36 5.12
N GLU A 121 15.94 2.42 5.65
CA GLU A 121 16.96 3.39 5.28
C GLU A 121 18.29 2.66 5.04
N GLY A 122 19.06 3.13 4.06
CA GLY A 122 20.31 2.46 3.69
C GLY A 122 20.12 0.99 3.36
N ASP A 123 20.78 0.10 4.11
CA ASP A 123 20.69 -1.36 3.96
C ASP A 123 19.86 -2.02 5.09
N GLU A 124 19.09 -1.22 5.83
CA GLU A 124 18.22 -1.73 6.87
C GLU A 124 16.89 -2.23 6.28
N TRP A 125 16.47 -3.45 6.68
CA TRP A 125 15.25 -4.09 6.23
C TRP A 125 14.38 -4.49 7.41
N TYR A 126 13.09 -4.23 7.29
CA TYR A 126 12.09 -4.79 8.19
C TYR A 126 11.81 -6.25 7.79
N ASP A 127 11.48 -7.11 8.75
CA ASP A 127 11.06 -8.48 8.43
C ASP A 127 9.75 -8.46 7.64
N ARG A 128 9.80 -8.88 6.38
CA ARG A 128 8.66 -8.82 5.46
C ARG A 128 7.48 -9.67 5.90
N TYR A 129 7.73 -10.83 6.47
CA TYR A 129 6.65 -11.72 6.92
C TYR A 129 5.94 -11.15 8.14
N LYS A 130 6.70 -10.63 9.09
CA LYS A 130 6.17 -9.89 10.23
C LYS A 130 5.42 -8.64 9.78
N GLY A 131 6.00 -7.87 8.85
CA GLY A 131 5.38 -6.66 8.34
C GLY A 131 4.05 -6.93 7.64
N VAL A 132 4.00 -7.93 6.74
CA VAL A 132 2.73 -8.32 6.11
C VAL A 132 1.73 -8.79 7.17
N GLN A 133 2.14 -9.62 8.14
CA GLN A 133 1.25 -10.07 9.22
C GLN A 133 0.64 -8.90 10.01
N GLU A 134 1.42 -7.87 10.31
CA GLU A 134 0.96 -6.65 11.01
C GLU A 134 -0.02 -5.85 10.14
N LEU A 135 0.28 -5.71 8.85
CA LEU A 135 -0.52 -4.91 7.92
C LEU A 135 -1.82 -5.59 7.48
N MET A 136 -1.87 -6.93 7.47
CA MET A 136 -3.07 -7.69 7.09
C MET A 136 -4.28 -7.38 7.97
N LEU A 137 -4.10 -6.86 9.18
CA LEU A 137 -5.20 -6.42 10.06
C LEU A 137 -6.04 -5.29 9.45
N TYR A 138 -5.45 -4.52 8.54
CA TYR A 138 -6.06 -3.35 7.88
C TYR A 138 -6.19 -3.53 6.37
N ALA A 139 -5.82 -4.69 5.83
CA ALA A 139 -5.71 -4.90 4.39
C ALA A 139 -7.05 -4.78 3.66
N LYS A 140 -7.07 -4.01 2.59
CA LYS A 140 -8.19 -3.90 1.62
C LYS A 140 -7.78 -4.32 0.21
N ALA A 141 -6.49 -4.48 -0.03
CA ALA A 141 -5.88 -5.07 -1.21
C ALA A 141 -4.52 -5.67 -0.78
N VAL A 142 -3.90 -6.49 -1.61
CA VAL A 142 -2.57 -7.08 -1.40
C VAL A 142 -1.79 -6.99 -2.70
N SER A 143 -0.48 -6.67 -2.63
CA SER A 143 0.46 -6.70 -3.75
C SER A 143 1.44 -7.87 -3.61
N ALA A 144 1.33 -8.84 -4.49
CA ALA A 144 2.27 -9.95 -4.62
C ALA A 144 3.47 -9.51 -5.49
N LYS A 145 4.36 -8.71 -4.90
CA LYS A 145 5.57 -8.22 -5.58
C LYS A 145 6.58 -9.35 -5.75
N SER A 146 7.04 -9.52 -6.98
CA SER A 146 8.07 -10.48 -7.38
C SER A 146 9.22 -9.80 -8.12
N HIS A 147 10.41 -10.40 -8.07
CA HIS A 147 11.61 -9.87 -8.71
C HIS A 147 12.36 -10.95 -9.51
N GLU A 148 12.68 -12.06 -8.89
CA GLU A 148 13.56 -13.09 -9.45
C GLU A 148 13.02 -14.49 -9.15
N PHE A 149 13.15 -15.40 -10.14
CA PHE A 149 12.66 -16.75 -10.02
C PHE A 149 13.80 -17.74 -10.22
N ASP A 150 13.76 -18.87 -9.51
CA ASP A 150 14.65 -20.01 -9.72
C ASP A 150 14.26 -20.81 -10.98
N LEU A 151 15.03 -21.86 -11.28
CA LEU A 151 14.78 -22.74 -12.44
C LEU A 151 13.46 -23.52 -12.35
N ASN A 152 12.83 -23.57 -11.17
CA ASN A 152 11.55 -24.23 -10.94
C ASN A 152 10.38 -23.24 -10.95
N GLY A 153 10.65 -21.95 -11.14
CA GLY A 153 9.65 -20.88 -11.14
C GLY A 153 9.29 -20.35 -9.74
N ASN A 154 10.06 -20.66 -8.70
CA ASN A 154 9.81 -20.09 -7.37
C ASN A 154 10.49 -18.72 -7.24
N GLU A 155 9.78 -17.76 -6.68
CA GLU A 155 10.35 -16.44 -6.32
C GLU A 155 11.42 -16.65 -5.22
N ILE A 156 12.63 -16.08 -5.42
CA ILE A 156 13.78 -16.38 -4.55
C ILE A 156 14.00 -15.36 -3.42
N LYS A 157 13.44 -14.14 -3.51
CA LYS A 157 13.55 -13.12 -2.47
C LYS A 157 12.46 -13.25 -1.41
N THR A 158 11.32 -13.81 -1.79
CA THR A 158 10.16 -14.00 -0.94
C THR A 158 9.66 -15.45 -1.05
N ASP A 159 9.58 -16.15 0.08
CA ASP A 159 8.88 -17.44 0.13
C ASP A 159 7.37 -17.21 0.00
N TYR A 160 6.84 -17.39 -1.19
CA TYR A 160 5.43 -17.13 -1.53
C TYR A 160 4.47 -18.07 -0.79
N TYR A 161 4.85 -19.31 -0.53
CA TYR A 161 4.00 -20.23 0.23
C TYR A 161 3.83 -19.75 1.68
N LYS A 162 4.93 -19.32 2.31
CA LYS A 162 4.90 -18.74 3.65
C LYS A 162 4.12 -17.42 3.66
N MET A 163 4.31 -16.57 2.66
CA MET A 163 3.65 -15.28 2.56
C MET A 163 2.14 -15.42 2.34
N MET A 164 1.73 -16.24 1.38
CA MET A 164 0.30 -16.51 1.12
C MET A 164 -0.38 -17.20 2.29
N LYS A 165 0.33 -18.01 3.06
CA LYS A 165 -0.21 -18.58 4.31
C LYS A 165 -0.58 -17.47 5.30
N ILE A 166 0.28 -16.45 5.48
CA ILE A 166 -0.01 -15.29 6.35
C ILE A 166 -1.26 -14.55 5.84
N VAL A 167 -1.35 -14.30 4.53
CA VAL A 167 -2.51 -13.63 3.92
C VAL A 167 -3.81 -14.41 4.19
N LEU A 168 -3.80 -15.72 3.94
CA LEU A 168 -4.99 -16.55 4.10
C LEU A 168 -5.40 -16.73 5.58
N GLU A 169 -4.43 -16.92 6.47
CA GLU A 169 -4.67 -17.06 7.92
C GLU A 169 -5.21 -15.79 8.56
N SER A 170 -5.02 -14.61 7.94
CA SER A 170 -5.65 -13.36 8.38
C SER A 170 -7.16 -13.29 8.09
N GLY A 171 -7.71 -14.25 7.34
CA GLY A 171 -9.09 -14.25 6.89
C GLY A 171 -9.35 -13.35 5.65
N TYR A 172 -8.30 -12.86 5.01
CA TYR A 172 -8.43 -12.05 3.80
C TYR A 172 -8.99 -12.88 2.64
N ASN A 173 -9.97 -12.31 1.93
CA ASN A 173 -10.67 -12.95 0.80
C ASN A 173 -10.82 -12.01 -0.41
N GLY A 174 -10.04 -10.92 -0.45
CA GLY A 174 -10.00 -9.98 -1.57
C GLY A 174 -9.01 -10.37 -2.66
N TYR A 175 -8.72 -9.45 -3.53
CA TYR A 175 -7.77 -9.63 -4.63
C TYR A 175 -6.32 -9.55 -4.14
N VAL A 176 -5.47 -10.42 -4.70
CA VAL A 176 -4.01 -10.35 -4.60
C VAL A 176 -3.51 -9.94 -5.99
N GLY A 177 -3.04 -8.71 -6.11
CA GLY A 177 -2.51 -8.16 -7.36
C GLY A 177 -1.08 -8.65 -7.58
N ILE A 178 -0.74 -9.01 -8.81
CA ILE A 178 0.62 -9.36 -9.21
C ILE A 178 1.37 -8.09 -9.59
N GLU A 179 2.58 -7.92 -9.06
CA GLU A 179 3.49 -6.83 -9.40
C GLU A 179 4.90 -7.39 -9.62
N TYR A 180 5.43 -7.25 -10.83
CA TYR A 180 6.77 -7.70 -11.18
C TYR A 180 7.73 -6.50 -11.34
N GLU A 181 8.82 -6.51 -10.59
CA GLU A 181 9.90 -5.50 -10.65
C GLU A 181 11.28 -6.13 -10.93
N GLY A 182 11.30 -7.28 -11.58
CA GLY A 182 12.54 -7.93 -11.99
C GLY A 182 13.02 -7.48 -13.37
N SER A 183 14.16 -8.03 -13.81
CA SER A 183 14.77 -7.70 -15.11
C SER A 183 15.07 -8.94 -15.97
N ASN A 184 14.84 -10.15 -15.44
CA ASN A 184 15.26 -11.40 -16.10
C ASN A 184 14.19 -12.03 -16.99
N TYR A 185 12.95 -11.54 -16.89
CA TYR A 185 11.79 -12.03 -17.63
C TYR A 185 11.03 -10.85 -18.25
N THR A 186 10.25 -11.13 -19.29
CA THR A 186 9.24 -10.17 -19.74
C THR A 186 8.12 -10.08 -18.68
N GLU A 187 7.39 -8.97 -18.67
CA GLU A 187 6.27 -8.77 -17.73
C GLU A 187 5.24 -9.89 -17.82
N LEU A 188 4.96 -10.36 -19.05
CA LEU A 188 4.00 -11.45 -19.27
C LEU A 188 4.50 -12.81 -18.73
N GLU A 189 5.79 -13.13 -18.92
CA GLU A 189 6.39 -14.35 -18.40
C GLU A 189 6.41 -14.32 -16.87
N ALA A 190 6.87 -13.22 -16.28
CA ALA A 190 6.93 -13.07 -14.84
C ALA A 190 5.53 -13.10 -14.18
N THR A 191 4.53 -12.46 -14.80
CA THR A 191 3.14 -12.54 -14.32
C THR A 191 2.59 -13.96 -14.28
N ARG A 192 3.08 -14.86 -15.14
CA ARG A 192 2.69 -16.27 -15.12
C ARG A 192 3.43 -17.10 -14.07
N LEU A 193 4.61 -16.63 -13.64
CA LEU A 193 5.42 -17.28 -12.61
C LEU A 193 5.00 -16.84 -11.20
N THR A 194 4.55 -15.58 -11.05
CA THR A 194 4.02 -15.05 -9.79
C THR A 194 2.64 -15.60 -9.49
#